data_a565509e037087e6d9f6d69ef6a68f32
#
_entry.id   a565509e037087e6d9f6d69ef6a68f32
#
_cell.length_a   1.000
_cell.length_b   1.000
_cell.length_c   1.000
_cell.angle_alpha   90.00
_cell.angle_beta   90.00
_cell.angle_gamma   90.00
#
_symmetry.space_group_name_H-M   'P 1'
#
loop_
_entity.id
_entity.type
_entity.pdbx_description
1 polymer ?
#
loop_
_entity_poly.entity_id
_entity_poly.type
_entity_poly.pdbx_seq_one_letter_code
_entity_poly.pdbx_strand_id
1 'polypeptide(L)'
;RIIEQGTKEGFAVAAIDAFYKKEVKPTDKTLFPNATEYANNLRKILEKDDRFDKNKIFYTGFSYGAEQVLKTIGAPFNSQNPKAWKAVVAAEPGCNSFHQPVKLNFSMLIIKGEESHYYIEPCKILEKEMLKKGNNINIIVLPKANHYFSTNGKIGKGIAVNGCRDNPIIKKSDGSLQMYDGSKISRKEARKKCLTS
;
A
#
# COMPACT_ATOMS: atom_id res chain seq x y z
N ARG A 1 16.61 -10.65 3.27
CA ARG A 1 16.01 -11.36 2.09
C ARG A 1 15.67 -10.42 0.95
N ILE A 2 14.77 -9.42 1.11
CA ILE A 2 14.39 -8.49 0.03
C ILE A 2 15.60 -7.66 -0.42
N ILE A 3 16.37 -7.11 0.53
CA ILE A 3 17.60 -6.37 0.24
C ILE A 3 18.59 -7.26 -0.53
N GLU A 4 18.88 -8.41 0.01
CA GLU A 4 19.81 -9.37 -0.58
C GLU A 4 19.39 -9.81 -1.99
N GLN A 5 18.11 -10.11 -2.20
CA GLN A 5 17.61 -10.47 -3.52
C GLN A 5 17.69 -9.29 -4.50
N GLY A 6 17.28 -8.10 -4.07
CA GLY A 6 17.36 -6.91 -4.92
C GLY A 6 18.78 -6.57 -5.35
N THR A 7 19.76 -6.71 -4.45
CA THR A 7 21.18 -6.50 -4.81
C THR A 7 21.71 -7.57 -5.75
N LYS A 8 21.28 -8.82 -5.63
CA LYS A 8 21.61 -9.89 -6.61
C LYS A 8 21.06 -9.59 -8.01
N GLU A 9 19.89 -8.95 -8.08
CA GLU A 9 19.28 -8.51 -9.35
C GLU A 9 19.84 -7.17 -9.87
N GLY A 10 20.88 -6.64 -9.24
CA GLY A 10 21.57 -5.42 -9.70
C GLY A 10 20.94 -4.10 -9.22
N PHE A 11 20.02 -4.14 -8.25
CA PHE A 11 19.45 -2.93 -7.66
C PHE A 11 20.23 -2.46 -6.44
N ALA A 12 20.36 -1.16 -6.27
CA ALA A 12 20.63 -0.58 -4.95
C ALA A 12 19.32 -0.60 -4.13
N VAL A 13 19.35 -1.20 -2.95
CA VAL A 13 18.16 -1.35 -2.10
C VAL A 13 18.32 -0.57 -0.82
N ALA A 14 17.42 0.39 -0.58
CA ALA A 14 17.34 1.16 0.66
C ALA A 14 16.11 0.72 1.48
N ALA A 15 16.34 0.17 2.67
CA ALA A 15 15.30 -0.14 3.63
C ALA A 15 15.17 1.02 4.62
N ILE A 16 14.01 1.68 4.60
CA ILE A 16 13.74 2.83 5.47
C ILE A 16 13.14 2.34 6.77
N ASP A 17 13.81 2.57 7.89
CA ASP A 17 13.23 2.43 9.21
C ASP A 17 12.59 3.75 9.65
N ALA A 18 11.31 3.89 9.35
CA ALA A 18 10.54 5.07 9.73
C ALA A 18 10.27 5.14 11.25
N PHE A 19 10.49 4.05 11.98
CA PHE A 19 10.33 3.96 13.43
C PHE A 19 11.64 4.15 14.21
N TYR A 20 12.77 4.32 13.53
CA TYR A 20 14.07 4.49 14.17
C TYR A 20 14.03 5.57 15.27
N LYS A 21 14.49 5.20 16.46
CA LYS A 21 14.47 6.04 17.69
C LYS A 21 13.08 6.57 18.09
N LYS A 22 12.01 5.91 17.69
CA LYS A 22 10.64 6.25 18.08
C LYS A 22 10.05 5.14 18.94
N GLU A 23 9.69 5.47 20.16
CA GLU A 23 9.01 4.55 21.07
C GLU A 23 7.52 4.50 20.78
N VAL A 24 7.15 3.93 19.61
CA VAL A 24 5.75 3.82 19.20
C VAL A 24 5.30 2.37 19.33
N LYS A 25 4.26 2.13 20.13
CA LYS A 25 3.68 0.79 20.27
C LYS A 25 2.88 0.42 19.01
N PRO A 26 2.82 -0.87 18.64
CA PRO A 26 2.01 -1.32 17.48
C PRO A 26 0.52 -0.97 17.57
N THR A 27 0.02 -0.72 18.79
CA THR A 27 -1.37 -0.30 19.05
C THR A 27 -1.63 1.18 18.77
N ASP A 28 -0.60 2.01 18.81
CA ASP A 28 -0.70 3.47 18.70
C ASP A 28 -0.60 3.95 17.26
N LYS A 29 -1.49 3.45 16.42
CA LYS A 29 -1.48 3.72 14.97
C LYS A 29 -1.55 5.20 14.60
N THR A 30 -2.06 6.05 15.49
CA THR A 30 -2.12 7.50 15.32
C THR A 30 -0.74 8.16 15.39
N LEU A 31 0.21 7.52 16.08
CA LEU A 31 1.59 7.97 16.23
C LEU A 31 2.53 7.39 15.16
N PHE A 32 2.00 6.57 14.26
CA PHE A 32 2.82 5.97 13.20
C PHE A 32 3.39 7.07 12.29
N PRO A 33 4.70 7.01 12.00
CA PRO A 33 5.34 7.99 11.15
C PRO A 33 4.78 7.94 9.73
N ASN A 34 4.81 9.07 9.04
CA ASN A 34 4.45 9.14 7.62
C ASN A 34 5.55 8.53 6.76
N ALA A 35 5.56 7.22 6.63
CA ALA A 35 6.61 6.51 5.89
C ALA A 35 6.64 6.89 4.39
N THR A 36 5.53 7.34 3.82
CA THR A 36 5.50 7.88 2.45
C THR A 36 6.37 9.14 2.32
N GLU A 37 6.33 10.02 3.32
CA GLU A 37 7.17 11.21 3.35
C GLU A 37 8.65 10.87 3.48
N TYR A 38 9.00 9.93 4.35
CA TYR A 38 10.39 9.45 4.48
C TYR A 38 10.90 8.86 3.17
N ALA A 39 10.08 8.03 2.50
CA ALA A 39 10.43 7.47 1.19
C ALA A 39 10.66 8.56 0.14
N ASN A 40 9.78 9.57 0.10
CA ASN A 40 9.91 10.69 -0.83
C ASN A 40 11.14 11.56 -0.54
N ASN A 41 11.47 11.77 0.73
CA ASN A 41 12.67 12.51 1.11
C ASN A 41 13.95 11.75 0.72
N LEU A 42 14.00 10.43 0.96
CA LEU A 42 15.11 9.60 0.49
C LEU A 42 15.23 9.64 -1.03
N ARG A 43 14.11 9.52 -1.76
CA ARG A 43 14.11 9.63 -3.23
C ARG A 43 14.78 10.94 -3.69
N LYS A 44 14.40 12.08 -3.09
CA LYS A 44 14.99 13.38 -3.42
C LYS A 44 16.50 13.46 -3.14
N ILE A 45 17.00 12.71 -2.17
CA ILE A 45 18.43 12.59 -1.90
C ILE A 45 19.09 11.76 -3.00
N LEU A 46 18.52 10.60 -3.34
CA LEU A 46 19.05 9.70 -4.36
C LEU A 46 19.06 10.34 -5.76
N GLU A 47 18.11 11.19 -6.09
CA GLU A 47 18.06 11.92 -7.36
C GLU A 47 19.20 12.91 -7.55
N LYS A 48 19.87 13.31 -6.47
CA LYS A 48 21.02 14.22 -6.48
C LYS A 48 22.37 13.50 -6.50
N ASP A 49 22.36 12.19 -6.39
CA ASP A 49 23.55 11.35 -6.33
C ASP A 49 23.74 10.67 -7.68
N ASP A 50 24.80 11.04 -8.41
CA ASP A 50 25.11 10.58 -9.77
C ASP A 50 25.36 9.07 -9.86
N ARG A 51 25.51 8.37 -8.74
CA ARG A 51 25.62 6.91 -8.69
C ARG A 51 24.29 6.20 -9.00
N PHE A 52 23.16 6.93 -8.97
CA PHE A 52 21.82 6.38 -9.16
C PHE A 52 21.12 6.98 -10.37
N ASP A 53 20.47 6.12 -11.15
CA ASP A 53 19.61 6.58 -12.24
C ASP A 53 18.29 7.12 -11.66
N LYS A 54 18.14 8.44 -11.65
CA LYS A 54 16.94 9.12 -11.16
C LYS A 54 15.63 8.73 -11.87
N ASN A 55 15.74 8.14 -13.08
CA ASN A 55 14.59 7.67 -13.85
C ASN A 55 14.23 6.20 -13.52
N LYS A 56 15.00 5.54 -12.65
CA LYS A 56 14.83 4.13 -12.27
C LYS A 56 14.68 3.95 -10.76
N ILE A 57 14.01 4.86 -10.10
CA ILE A 57 13.70 4.75 -8.68
C ILE A 57 12.33 4.09 -8.52
N PHE A 58 12.30 3.00 -7.76
CA PHE A 58 11.10 2.21 -7.47
C PHE A 58 10.73 2.33 -6.00
N TYR A 59 9.44 2.23 -5.69
CA TYR A 59 8.97 2.20 -4.32
C TYR A 59 8.17 0.94 -4.07
N THR A 60 8.54 0.18 -3.05
CA THR A 60 7.85 -1.04 -2.65
C THR A 60 7.52 -1.04 -1.17
N GLY A 61 6.42 -1.66 -0.81
CA GLY A 61 6.01 -1.83 0.57
C GLY A 61 5.18 -3.09 0.77
N PHE A 62 5.25 -3.64 2.01
CA PHE A 62 4.50 -4.81 2.42
C PHE A 62 3.56 -4.44 3.58
N SER A 63 2.31 -4.94 3.57
CA SER A 63 1.31 -4.71 4.62
C SER A 63 1.13 -3.21 4.92
N TYR A 64 1.49 -2.72 6.10
CA TYR A 64 1.49 -1.28 6.41
C TYR A 64 2.32 -0.47 5.40
N GLY A 65 3.48 -0.99 4.97
CA GLY A 65 4.28 -0.35 3.93
C GLY A 65 3.56 -0.29 2.58
N ALA A 66 2.75 -1.29 2.24
CA ALA A 66 1.92 -1.28 1.05
C ALA A 66 0.84 -0.18 1.10
N GLU A 67 0.24 0.06 2.28
CA GLU A 67 -0.67 1.20 2.48
C GLU A 67 0.03 2.55 2.26
N GLN A 68 1.31 2.66 2.61
CA GLN A 68 2.10 3.86 2.33
C GLN A 68 2.39 4.03 0.83
N VAL A 69 2.60 2.92 0.12
CA VAL A 69 2.69 2.94 -1.35
C VAL A 69 1.38 3.43 -1.96
N LEU A 70 0.23 2.94 -1.49
CA LEU A 70 -1.09 3.38 -1.98
C LEU A 70 -1.35 4.87 -1.79
N LYS A 71 -0.76 5.52 -0.79
CA LYS A 71 -0.87 6.98 -0.65
C LYS A 71 -0.28 7.76 -1.83
N THR A 72 0.63 7.16 -2.58
CA THR A 72 1.30 7.82 -3.70
C THR A 72 0.45 7.89 -4.98
N ILE A 73 -0.66 7.14 -5.06
CA ILE A 73 -1.51 7.08 -6.27
C ILE A 73 -2.60 8.14 -6.32
N GLY A 74 -2.79 8.90 -5.26
CA GLY A 74 -3.84 9.91 -5.16
C GLY A 74 -3.34 11.29 -4.78
N ALA A 75 -4.24 12.26 -4.86
CA ALA A 75 -4.01 13.58 -4.30
C ALA A 75 -3.93 13.50 -2.75
N PRO A 76 -3.14 14.33 -2.06
CA PRO A 76 -2.31 15.40 -2.66
C PRO A 76 -0.93 14.93 -3.13
N PHE A 77 -0.47 13.70 -2.74
CA PHE A 77 0.92 13.29 -3.00
C PHE A 77 1.27 13.32 -4.49
N ASN A 78 0.45 12.70 -5.35
CA ASN A 78 0.75 12.63 -6.78
C ASN A 78 0.73 13.99 -7.46
N SER A 79 -0.16 14.89 -7.06
CA SER A 79 -0.23 16.25 -7.58
C SER A 79 1.04 17.05 -7.30
N GLN A 80 1.68 16.80 -6.14
CA GLN A 80 2.93 17.45 -5.75
C GLN A 80 4.18 16.75 -6.31
N ASN A 81 4.07 15.45 -6.63
CA ASN A 81 5.19 14.61 -7.04
C ASN A 81 4.83 13.72 -8.24
N PRO A 82 4.44 14.28 -9.40
CA PRO A 82 3.85 13.51 -10.50
C PRO A 82 4.81 12.50 -11.16
N LYS A 83 6.11 12.68 -11.00
CA LYS A 83 7.17 11.82 -11.54
C LYS A 83 8.02 11.18 -10.45
N ALA A 84 7.44 10.95 -9.26
CA ALA A 84 8.20 10.48 -8.11
C ALA A 84 8.87 9.12 -8.35
N TRP A 85 8.19 8.21 -9.05
CA TRP A 85 8.61 6.83 -9.15
C TRP A 85 8.60 6.35 -10.60
N LYS A 86 9.45 5.37 -10.93
CA LYS A 86 9.37 4.62 -12.19
C LYS A 86 8.24 3.61 -12.16
N ALA A 87 8.11 2.92 -11.04
CA ALA A 87 6.99 2.04 -10.74
C ALA A 87 6.88 1.83 -9.22
N VAL A 88 5.72 1.39 -8.77
CA VAL A 88 5.47 1.07 -7.36
C VAL A 88 4.92 -0.34 -7.20
N VAL A 89 5.25 -0.98 -6.07
CA VAL A 89 4.76 -2.32 -5.74
C VAL A 89 4.14 -2.29 -4.34
N ALA A 90 2.87 -2.60 -4.25
CA ALA A 90 2.14 -2.78 -2.99
C ALA A 90 1.88 -4.27 -2.74
N ALA A 91 2.62 -4.88 -1.82
CA ALA A 91 2.41 -6.27 -1.45
C ALA A 91 1.54 -6.37 -0.19
N GLU A 92 0.44 -7.11 -0.29
CA GLU A 92 -0.54 -7.30 0.79
C GLU A 92 -1.19 -6.01 1.33
N PRO A 93 -1.60 -5.06 0.49
CA PRO A 93 -2.38 -3.92 0.94
C PRO A 93 -3.82 -4.31 1.31
N GLY A 94 -4.48 -3.52 2.15
CA GLY A 94 -5.92 -3.61 2.41
C GLY A 94 -6.76 -3.04 1.28
N CYS A 95 -6.23 -2.09 0.52
CA CYS A 95 -6.87 -1.39 -0.60
C CYS A 95 -8.16 -0.63 -0.26
N ASN A 96 -8.49 -0.46 0.99
CA ASN A 96 -9.72 0.23 1.41
C ASN A 96 -9.51 1.70 1.77
N SER A 97 -8.29 2.20 1.66
CA SER A 97 -7.97 3.61 1.78
C SER A 97 -7.97 4.24 0.38
N PHE A 98 -9.13 4.72 -0.06
CA PHE A 98 -9.24 5.39 -1.36
C PHE A 98 -8.71 6.82 -1.27
N HIS A 99 -7.50 6.99 -1.71
CA HIS A 99 -6.98 8.28 -2.08
C HIS A 99 -7.41 8.53 -3.52
N GLN A 100 -8.52 9.23 -3.73
CA GLN A 100 -9.09 9.55 -5.06
C GLN A 100 -8.09 9.32 -6.21
N PRO A 101 -8.15 8.17 -6.93
CA PRO A 101 -7.12 7.83 -7.90
C PRO A 101 -7.02 8.89 -8.98
N VAL A 102 -5.80 9.32 -9.27
CA VAL A 102 -5.50 10.26 -10.33
C VAL A 102 -4.77 9.57 -11.48
N LYS A 103 -4.61 10.24 -12.62
CA LYS A 103 -3.73 9.74 -13.67
C LYS A 103 -2.28 9.76 -13.18
N LEU A 104 -1.62 8.61 -13.24
CA LEU A 104 -0.23 8.42 -12.86
C LEU A 104 0.69 8.46 -14.07
N ASN A 105 1.93 8.84 -13.84
CA ASN A 105 3.03 8.75 -14.81
C ASN A 105 3.95 7.54 -14.54
N PHE A 106 3.49 6.58 -13.76
CA PHE A 106 4.22 5.37 -13.41
C PHE A 106 3.28 4.16 -13.33
N SER A 107 3.85 2.97 -13.42
CA SER A 107 3.12 1.71 -13.32
C SER A 107 2.96 1.27 -11.87
N MET A 108 1.92 0.52 -11.60
CA MET A 108 1.64 -0.04 -10.28
C MET A 108 1.40 -1.55 -10.35
N LEU A 109 2.00 -2.27 -9.39
CA LEU A 109 1.73 -3.68 -9.16
C LEU A 109 1.19 -3.87 -7.74
N ILE A 110 0.11 -4.63 -7.63
CA ILE A 110 -0.41 -5.14 -6.35
C ILE A 110 -0.12 -6.64 -6.30
N ILE A 111 0.42 -7.13 -5.19
CA ILE A 111 0.63 -8.56 -4.95
C ILE A 111 -0.22 -8.97 -3.75
N LYS A 112 -1.06 -10.00 -3.94
CA LYS A 112 -1.95 -10.54 -2.91
C LYS A 112 -1.77 -12.04 -2.77
N GLY A 113 -1.81 -12.53 -1.53
CA GLY A 113 -1.98 -13.96 -1.29
C GLY A 113 -3.45 -14.37 -1.46
N GLU A 114 -3.70 -15.51 -2.09
CA GLU A 114 -5.05 -16.05 -2.27
C GLU A 114 -5.75 -16.30 -0.93
N GLU A 115 -4.99 -16.75 0.08
CA GLU A 115 -5.47 -17.04 1.44
C GLU A 115 -5.21 -15.87 2.41
N SER A 116 -5.05 -14.66 1.90
CA SER A 116 -4.84 -13.50 2.75
C SER A 116 -6.09 -13.18 3.58
N HIS A 117 -5.89 -12.83 4.86
CA HIS A 117 -6.97 -12.34 5.70
C HIS A 117 -7.46 -10.93 5.33
N TYR A 118 -6.77 -10.25 4.43
CA TYR A 118 -7.29 -9.05 3.77
C TYR A 118 -7.93 -9.46 2.43
N TYR A 119 -9.22 -9.21 2.27
CA TYR A 119 -9.93 -9.53 1.03
C TYR A 119 -9.30 -8.85 -0.18
N ILE A 120 -9.34 -9.54 -1.32
CA ILE A 120 -8.82 -9.02 -2.59
C ILE A 120 -9.82 -8.06 -3.26
N GLU A 121 -11.10 -8.19 -2.99
CA GLU A 121 -12.15 -7.44 -3.66
C GLU A 121 -11.96 -5.92 -3.59
N PRO A 122 -11.56 -5.31 -2.47
CA PRO A 122 -11.20 -3.89 -2.44
C PRO A 122 -10.08 -3.52 -3.41
N CYS A 123 -9.10 -4.40 -3.60
CA CYS A 123 -8.02 -4.17 -4.56
C CYS A 123 -8.49 -4.25 -6.02
N LYS A 124 -9.40 -5.18 -6.34
CA LYS A 124 -10.03 -5.25 -7.67
C LYS A 124 -10.87 -4.00 -7.99
N ILE A 125 -11.54 -3.45 -6.98
CA ILE A 125 -12.27 -2.19 -7.13
C ILE A 125 -11.29 -1.05 -7.41
N LEU A 126 -10.19 -0.96 -6.63
CA LEU A 126 -9.14 0.03 -6.85
C LEU A 126 -8.54 -0.10 -8.25
N GLU A 127 -8.21 -1.31 -8.69
CA GLU A 127 -7.70 -1.58 -10.05
C GLU A 127 -8.67 -1.05 -11.11
N LYS A 128 -9.97 -1.38 -11.00
CA LYS A 128 -11.00 -0.90 -11.92
C LYS A 128 -11.05 0.62 -11.99
N GLU A 129 -11.01 1.32 -10.85
CA GLU A 129 -11.02 2.78 -10.80
C GLU A 129 -9.73 3.39 -11.38
N MET A 130 -8.59 2.74 -11.16
CA MET A 130 -7.31 3.16 -11.73
C MET A 130 -7.28 2.98 -13.25
N LEU A 131 -7.77 1.84 -13.75
CA LEU A 131 -7.88 1.57 -15.19
C LEU A 131 -8.80 2.57 -15.91
N LYS A 132 -9.92 2.96 -15.30
CA LYS A 132 -10.80 4.02 -15.84
C LYS A 132 -10.08 5.36 -16.02
N LYS A 133 -9.06 5.64 -15.21
CA LYS A 133 -8.20 6.81 -15.35
C LYS A 133 -7.06 6.62 -16.37
N GLY A 134 -7.03 5.47 -17.05
CA GLY A 134 -5.99 5.13 -18.03
C GLY A 134 -4.63 4.81 -17.39
N ASN A 135 -4.60 4.35 -16.14
CA ASN A 135 -3.38 3.96 -15.46
C ASN A 135 -2.93 2.56 -15.86
N ASN A 136 -1.63 2.30 -15.77
CA ASN A 136 -1.06 0.98 -15.90
C ASN A 136 -0.95 0.34 -14.50
N ILE A 137 -1.90 -0.51 -14.19
CA ILE A 137 -1.98 -1.25 -12.92
C ILE A 137 -2.26 -2.72 -13.19
N ASN A 138 -1.71 -3.60 -12.36
CA ASN A 138 -1.96 -5.03 -12.40
C ASN A 138 -2.03 -5.61 -10.98
N ILE A 139 -2.80 -6.68 -10.80
CA ILE A 139 -2.86 -7.47 -9.57
C ILE A 139 -2.34 -8.88 -9.85
N ILE A 140 -1.36 -9.32 -9.08
CA ILE A 140 -0.90 -10.71 -9.06
C ILE A 140 -1.43 -11.37 -7.78
N VAL A 141 -2.13 -12.50 -7.95
CA VAL A 141 -2.58 -13.34 -6.83
C VAL A 141 -1.65 -14.54 -6.74
N LEU A 142 -1.03 -14.72 -5.57
CA LEU A 142 -0.15 -15.84 -5.29
C LEU A 142 -0.99 -17.03 -4.76
N PRO A 143 -1.05 -18.15 -5.48
CA PRO A 143 -1.82 -19.32 -5.02
C PRO A 143 -1.32 -19.84 -3.67
N LYS A 144 -2.24 -20.26 -2.81
CA LYS A 144 -1.95 -20.85 -1.48
C LYS A 144 -1.07 -19.98 -0.57
N ALA A 145 -0.93 -18.70 -0.89
CA ALA A 145 -0.18 -17.75 -0.09
C ALA A 145 -1.13 -16.96 0.81
N ASN A 146 -0.75 -16.77 2.05
CA ASN A 146 -1.48 -15.90 2.97
C ASN A 146 -0.77 -14.54 3.13
N HIS A 147 -1.30 -13.69 4.01
CA HIS A 147 -0.72 -12.37 4.27
C HIS A 147 0.77 -12.37 4.61
N TYR A 148 1.29 -13.46 5.15
CA TYR A 148 2.67 -13.55 5.65
C TYR A 148 3.63 -14.27 4.69
N PHE A 149 3.29 -14.42 3.42
CA PHE A 149 4.06 -15.19 2.44
C PHE A 149 5.53 -14.73 2.30
N SER A 150 5.83 -13.49 2.66
CA SER A 150 7.18 -12.94 2.60
C SER A 150 8.03 -13.25 3.84
N THR A 151 7.47 -13.91 4.86
CA THR A 151 8.14 -14.24 6.11
C THR A 151 8.43 -15.73 6.24
N ASN A 152 9.45 -16.08 7.04
CA ASN A 152 9.75 -17.47 7.41
C ASN A 152 9.19 -17.82 8.81
N GLY A 153 8.48 -16.90 9.45
CA GLY A 153 7.92 -17.10 10.79
C GLY A 153 6.66 -17.95 10.80
N LYS A 154 6.18 -18.29 12.00
CA LYS A 154 4.86 -18.90 12.17
C LYS A 154 3.79 -17.97 11.60
N ILE A 155 2.94 -18.56 10.78
CA ILE A 155 1.81 -17.86 10.17
C ILE A 155 0.74 -17.70 11.23
N GLY A 156 0.48 -16.46 11.63
CA GLY A 156 -0.63 -16.12 12.52
C GLY A 156 -1.93 -15.98 11.73
N LYS A 157 -3.06 -16.25 12.39
CA LYS A 157 -4.35 -15.83 11.88
C LYS A 157 -4.46 -14.32 12.04
N GLY A 158 -4.73 -13.61 10.96
CA GLY A 158 -5.01 -12.18 10.99
C GLY A 158 -6.52 -11.92 11.02
N ILE A 159 -6.90 -10.74 11.52
CA ILE A 159 -8.29 -10.27 11.45
C ILE A 159 -8.42 -9.42 10.20
N ALA A 160 -9.32 -9.80 9.29
CA ALA A 160 -9.62 -8.98 8.12
C ALA A 160 -10.24 -7.65 8.56
N VAL A 161 -9.59 -6.56 8.18
CA VAL A 161 -9.99 -5.20 8.59
C VAL A 161 -10.21 -4.27 7.38
N ASN A 162 -10.16 -4.83 6.17
CA ASN A 162 -10.36 -4.04 4.95
C ASN A 162 -11.81 -4.00 4.47
N GLY A 163 -12.74 -4.33 5.36
CA GLY A 163 -14.15 -4.18 5.12
C GLY A 163 -14.85 -5.44 4.64
N CYS A 164 -16.11 -5.29 4.29
CA CYS A 164 -16.92 -6.36 3.77
C CYS A 164 -16.47 -6.76 2.36
N ARG A 165 -16.59 -8.05 2.03
CA ARG A 165 -16.09 -8.62 0.77
C ARG A 165 -16.72 -7.93 -0.44
N ASP A 166 -18.03 -7.86 -0.50
CA ASP A 166 -18.77 -7.40 -1.67
C ASP A 166 -19.05 -5.90 -1.67
N ASN A 167 -18.98 -5.26 -0.51
CA ASN A 167 -19.17 -3.83 -0.33
C ASN A 167 -18.14 -3.29 0.66
N PRO A 168 -16.87 -3.10 0.24
CA PRO A 168 -15.80 -2.73 1.13
C PRO A 168 -15.96 -1.34 1.71
N ILE A 169 -15.36 -1.14 2.87
CA ILE A 169 -15.30 0.17 3.52
C ILE A 169 -14.23 1.00 2.84
N ILE A 170 -14.60 2.21 2.47
CA ILE A 170 -13.71 3.22 1.95
C ILE A 170 -13.39 4.22 3.05
N LYS A 171 -12.10 4.43 3.29
CA LYS A 171 -11.61 5.51 4.15
C LYS A 171 -11.29 6.71 3.29
N LYS A 172 -12.02 7.80 3.49
CA LYS A 172 -11.78 9.07 2.79
C LYS A 172 -10.58 9.83 3.36
N SER A 173 -10.11 10.83 2.62
CA SER A 173 -8.97 11.68 3.01
C SER A 173 -9.21 12.44 4.32
N ASP A 174 -10.45 12.79 4.62
CA ASP A 174 -10.88 13.42 5.87
C ASP A 174 -10.98 12.44 7.06
N GLY A 175 -10.67 11.14 6.83
CA GLY A 175 -10.75 10.08 7.82
C GLY A 175 -12.15 9.52 8.05
N SER A 176 -13.18 10.01 7.36
CA SER A 176 -14.52 9.44 7.39
C SER A 176 -14.57 8.09 6.71
N LEU A 177 -15.57 7.28 7.08
CA LEU A 177 -15.81 5.96 6.50
C LEU A 177 -17.09 5.98 5.69
N GLN A 178 -17.05 5.31 4.56
CA GLN A 178 -18.19 5.10 3.66
C GLN A 178 -18.10 3.70 3.07
N MET A 179 -19.23 3.05 2.83
CA MET A 179 -19.26 1.83 2.03
C MET A 179 -19.03 2.15 0.55
N TYR A 180 -18.61 1.18 -0.23
CA TYR A 180 -18.36 1.40 -1.66
C TYR A 180 -19.62 1.83 -2.43
N ASP A 181 -20.79 1.35 -2.04
CA ASP A 181 -22.09 1.77 -2.60
C ASP A 181 -22.52 3.19 -2.25
N GLY A 182 -21.73 3.91 -1.47
CA GLY A 182 -22.00 5.29 -1.04
C GLY A 182 -22.75 5.38 0.30
N SER A 183 -23.23 4.29 0.87
CA SER A 183 -23.91 4.30 2.17
C SER A 183 -22.95 4.70 3.29
N LYS A 184 -23.46 5.48 4.26
CA LYS A 184 -22.68 5.90 5.43
C LYS A 184 -22.52 4.73 6.41
N ILE A 185 -21.37 4.65 7.03
CA ILE A 185 -21.08 3.67 8.08
C ILE A 185 -20.24 4.31 9.19
N SER A 186 -20.61 4.07 10.42
CA SER A 186 -19.81 4.47 11.58
C SER A 186 -18.65 3.48 11.80
N ARG A 187 -17.58 3.93 12.47
CA ARG A 187 -16.46 3.05 12.85
C ARG A 187 -16.90 1.86 13.69
N LYS A 188 -17.91 2.03 14.53
CA LYS A 188 -18.46 0.97 15.39
C LYS A 188 -19.19 -0.08 14.56
N GLU A 189 -20.00 0.35 13.60
CA GLU A 189 -20.71 -0.55 12.67
C GLU A 189 -19.76 -1.26 11.73
N ALA A 190 -18.76 -0.53 11.18
CA ALA A 190 -17.74 -1.10 10.35
C ALA A 190 -16.99 -2.27 11.04
N ARG A 191 -16.66 -2.09 12.32
CA ARG A 191 -16.04 -3.15 13.13
C ARG A 191 -16.96 -4.36 13.36
N LYS A 192 -18.27 -4.15 13.46
CA LYS A 192 -19.24 -5.23 13.67
C LYS A 192 -19.60 -5.98 12.39
N LYS A 193 -19.81 -5.25 11.29
CA LYS A 193 -20.32 -5.80 10.02
C LYS A 193 -19.28 -6.51 9.19
N CYS A 194 -18.04 -6.07 9.25
CA CYS A 194 -17.02 -6.45 8.28
C CYS A 194 -15.79 -7.11 8.93
N LEU A 195 -15.87 -7.46 10.21
CA LEU A 195 -14.94 -8.36 10.87
C LEU A 195 -15.30 -9.78 10.45
N THR A 196 -14.43 -10.40 9.67
CA THR A 196 -14.51 -11.85 9.48
C THR A 196 -13.81 -12.53 10.64
N SER A 197 -14.50 -13.48 11.20
CA SER A 197 -13.97 -14.46 12.14
C SER A 197 -12.91 -15.35 11.50
#